data_c5155945409663aea18b440b4af8c61d
#
_entry.id   c5155945409663aea18b440b4af8c61d
#
_cell.length_a   1.000
_cell.length_b   1.000
_cell.length_c   1.000
_cell.angle_alpha   90.00
_cell.angle_beta   90.00
_cell.angle_gamma   90.00
#
_symmetry.space_group_name_H-M   'P 1'
#
loop_
_entity.id
_entity.type
_entity.pdbx_description
1 polymer ?
#
loop_
_entity_poly.entity_id
_entity_poly.type
_entity_poly.pdbx_seq_one_letter_code
_entity_poly.pdbx_strand_id
1 'polypeptide(L)'
;MKKIIMTLTLLLAVITVNAQTKVYLTKEISPDALVRIYNALGVKAKGRVCVKISTGEGSNPNYLKPTLIQKLVDDVDGVIVENRTAYPGDRMETKDHWDVIHKHGFDSLFAVDLMDEYDEIRIPVKDHTHLKYDIVGGHLANYDFMVCLNHFKGHPMGGYGGA
;
A
#
# COMPACT_ATOMS: atom_id res chain seq x y z
N MET A 1 51.63 11.67 -13.11
CA MET A 1 50.74 11.12 -12.07
C MET A 1 49.63 12.11 -11.64
N LYS A 2 49.93 13.35 -11.25
CA LYS A 2 48.89 14.32 -10.81
C LYS A 2 47.83 14.64 -11.86
N LYS A 3 48.17 14.71 -13.17
CA LYS A 3 47.19 14.96 -14.26
C LYS A 3 46.22 13.80 -14.49
N ILE A 4 46.66 12.56 -14.32
CA ILE A 4 45.83 11.36 -14.48
C ILE A 4 44.82 11.24 -13.32
N ILE A 5 45.23 11.59 -12.10
CA ILE A 5 44.34 11.58 -10.92
C ILE A 5 43.26 12.63 -11.07
N MET A 6 43.59 13.83 -11.58
CA MET A 6 42.63 14.92 -11.80
C MET A 6 41.59 14.57 -12.89
N THR A 7 42.00 13.85 -13.95
CA THR A 7 41.07 13.40 -15.01
C THR A 7 40.14 12.29 -14.51
N LEU A 8 40.61 11.39 -13.64
CA LEU A 8 39.81 10.33 -13.04
C LEU A 8 38.78 10.90 -12.04
N THR A 9 39.15 11.92 -11.26
CA THR A 9 38.25 12.61 -10.32
C THR A 9 37.15 13.39 -11.07
N LEU A 10 37.44 13.96 -12.24
CA LEU A 10 36.46 14.65 -13.07
C LEU A 10 35.50 13.68 -13.77
N LEU A 11 35.95 12.47 -14.10
CA LEU A 11 35.09 11.43 -14.69
C LEU A 11 34.13 10.80 -13.68
N LEU A 12 34.47 10.75 -12.39
CA LEU A 12 33.59 10.27 -11.33
C LEU A 12 32.48 11.28 -10.95
N ALA A 13 32.68 12.56 -11.25
CA ALA A 13 31.73 13.63 -10.90
C ALA A 13 30.54 13.76 -11.86
N VAL A 14 30.49 12.99 -12.96
CA VAL A 14 29.44 13.13 -14.02
C VAL A 14 28.39 12.02 -13.95
N ILE A 15 28.47 11.09 -13.00
CA ILE A 15 27.38 10.13 -12.80
C ILE A 15 26.44 10.64 -11.69
N THR A 16 25.90 11.83 -11.86
CA THR A 16 24.61 12.15 -11.24
C THR A 16 23.55 11.51 -12.10
N VAL A 17 23.21 10.27 -11.79
CA VAL A 17 22.01 9.64 -12.33
C VAL A 17 20.84 10.49 -11.82
N ASN A 18 20.33 11.37 -12.68
CA ASN A 18 19.02 11.98 -12.48
C ASN A 18 17.99 10.86 -12.61
N ALA A 19 17.78 10.13 -11.53
CA ALA A 19 16.69 9.17 -11.43
C ALA A 19 15.37 9.96 -11.40
N GLN A 20 14.84 10.26 -12.58
CA GLN A 20 13.50 10.83 -12.67
C GLN A 20 12.50 9.79 -12.17
N THR A 21 11.72 10.15 -11.17
CA THR A 21 10.60 9.34 -10.69
C THR A 21 9.58 9.23 -11.82
N LYS A 22 9.30 8.01 -12.24
CA LYS A 22 8.29 7.74 -13.27
C LYS A 22 6.94 7.54 -12.61
N VAL A 23 5.92 8.20 -13.15
CA VAL A 23 4.51 8.00 -12.78
C VAL A 23 3.78 7.46 -14.00
N TYR A 24 3.01 6.39 -13.79
CA TYR A 24 2.20 5.79 -14.84
C TYR A 24 0.74 6.13 -14.61
N LEU A 25 0.03 6.49 -15.67
CA LEU A 25 -1.37 6.88 -15.65
C LEU A 25 -2.15 6.15 -16.74
N THR A 26 -3.37 5.73 -16.42
CA THR A 26 -4.38 5.30 -17.39
C THR A 26 -5.70 6.01 -17.13
N LYS A 27 -6.47 6.25 -18.19
CA LYS A 27 -7.86 6.73 -18.08
C LYS A 27 -8.86 5.58 -18.05
N GLU A 28 -8.39 4.36 -18.34
CA GLU A 28 -9.22 3.18 -18.32
C GLU A 28 -9.34 2.65 -16.89
N ILE A 29 -10.58 2.44 -16.42
CA ILE A 29 -10.87 1.84 -15.12
C ILE A 29 -11.43 0.45 -15.39
N SER A 30 -10.53 -0.54 -15.41
CA SER A 30 -10.87 -1.94 -15.62
C SER A 30 -9.86 -2.85 -14.88
N PRO A 31 -10.21 -4.11 -14.59
CA PRO A 31 -9.27 -5.07 -14.01
C PRO A 31 -7.99 -5.23 -14.84
N ASP A 32 -8.12 -5.24 -16.17
CA ASP A 32 -6.96 -5.35 -17.07
C ASP A 32 -6.06 -4.11 -17.04
N ALA A 33 -6.66 -2.92 -16.96
CA ALA A 33 -5.90 -1.68 -16.86
C ALA A 33 -5.12 -1.59 -15.54
N LEU A 34 -5.70 -2.10 -14.45
CA LEU A 34 -5.05 -2.14 -13.14
C LEU A 34 -3.81 -3.04 -13.16
N VAL A 35 -3.92 -4.24 -13.76
CA VAL A 35 -2.78 -5.15 -13.96
C VAL A 35 -1.72 -4.52 -14.88
N ARG A 36 -2.13 -3.87 -15.97
CA ARG A 36 -1.18 -3.19 -16.87
C ARG A 36 -0.39 -2.09 -16.16
N ILE A 37 -1.05 -1.27 -15.33
CA ILE A 37 -0.36 -0.22 -14.54
C ILE A 37 0.61 -0.84 -13.55
N TYR A 38 0.19 -1.87 -12.82
CA TYR A 38 1.07 -2.58 -11.89
C TYR A 38 2.32 -3.12 -12.60
N ASN A 39 2.14 -3.79 -13.73
CA ASN A 39 3.25 -4.32 -14.52
C ASN A 39 4.19 -3.22 -15.07
N ALA A 40 3.66 -2.04 -15.38
CA ALA A 40 4.45 -0.90 -15.84
C ALA A 40 5.43 -0.38 -14.78
N LEU A 41 5.19 -0.64 -13.49
CA LEU A 41 6.13 -0.31 -12.40
C LEU A 41 7.44 -1.09 -12.52
N GLY A 42 7.44 -2.25 -13.21
CA GLY A 42 8.61 -3.10 -13.38
C GLY A 42 9.09 -3.78 -12.09
N VAL A 43 8.26 -3.76 -11.05
CA VAL A 43 8.54 -4.39 -9.74
C VAL A 43 7.72 -5.66 -9.64
N LYS A 44 8.37 -6.77 -9.31
CA LYS A 44 7.70 -8.06 -9.09
C LYS A 44 7.51 -8.31 -7.60
N ALA A 45 6.28 -8.60 -7.21
CA ALA A 45 5.97 -9.10 -5.87
C ALA A 45 6.73 -10.40 -5.60
N LYS A 46 7.17 -10.60 -4.35
CA LYS A 46 7.96 -11.76 -3.93
C LYS A 46 7.60 -12.15 -2.50
N GLY A 47 7.68 -13.45 -2.20
CA GLY A 47 7.39 -13.97 -0.88
C GLY A 47 5.89 -13.94 -0.58
N ARG A 48 5.53 -13.77 0.69
CA ARG A 48 4.13 -13.58 1.11
C ARG A 48 3.70 -12.15 0.79
N VAL A 49 2.75 -12.01 -0.12
CA VAL A 49 2.31 -10.71 -0.63
C VAL A 49 1.03 -10.29 0.06
N CYS A 50 0.97 -9.05 0.52
CA CYS A 50 -0.28 -8.42 0.91
C CYS A 50 -0.66 -7.28 -0.03
N VAL A 51 -1.96 -7.07 -0.20
CA VAL A 51 -2.53 -5.96 -0.93
C VAL A 51 -3.29 -5.07 0.05
N LYS A 52 -2.68 -3.95 0.43
CA LYS A 52 -3.28 -2.99 1.37
C LYS A 52 -4.30 -2.13 0.64
N ILE A 53 -5.53 -2.18 1.13
CA ILE A 53 -6.65 -1.39 0.63
C ILE A 53 -7.31 -0.60 1.76
N SER A 54 -8.35 0.16 1.42
CA SER A 54 -9.39 0.59 2.36
C SER A 54 -10.69 -0.05 1.93
N THR A 55 -11.30 -0.82 2.82
CA THR A 55 -12.57 -1.52 2.57
C THR A 55 -13.77 -0.58 2.46
N GLY A 56 -13.58 0.70 2.82
CA GLY A 56 -14.62 1.74 2.78
C GLY A 56 -15.53 1.71 4.00
N GLU A 57 -16.28 2.78 4.22
CA GLU A 57 -17.27 2.86 5.29
C GLU A 57 -18.50 2.04 4.94
N GLY A 58 -19.12 1.38 5.92
CA GLY A 58 -20.23 0.46 5.71
C GLY A 58 -21.47 1.05 5.06
N SER A 59 -21.68 2.35 5.17
CA SER A 59 -22.79 3.08 4.53
C SER A 59 -22.41 3.71 3.18
N ASN A 60 -21.13 3.76 2.82
CA ASN A 60 -20.65 4.46 1.63
C ASN A 60 -20.46 3.47 0.46
N PRO A 61 -21.17 3.66 -0.68
CA PRO A 61 -21.04 2.79 -1.85
C PRO A 61 -19.75 3.04 -2.66
N ASN A 62 -19.00 4.11 -2.36
CA ASN A 62 -17.82 4.53 -3.11
C ASN A 62 -16.53 3.94 -2.54
N TYR A 63 -16.42 2.62 -2.53
CA TYR A 63 -15.20 1.87 -2.18
C TYR A 63 -14.65 1.14 -3.41
N LEU A 64 -13.40 0.72 -3.38
CA LEU A 64 -12.83 -0.15 -4.41
C LEU A 64 -13.63 -1.45 -4.48
N LYS A 65 -14.25 -1.70 -5.64
CA LYS A 65 -15.06 -2.91 -5.79
C LYS A 65 -14.18 -4.15 -5.85
N PRO A 66 -14.49 -5.21 -5.08
CA PRO A 66 -13.74 -6.45 -5.12
C PRO A 66 -13.50 -6.98 -6.54
N THR A 67 -14.53 -6.96 -7.38
CA THR A 67 -14.43 -7.40 -8.78
C THR A 67 -13.48 -6.56 -9.64
N LEU A 68 -13.26 -5.28 -9.32
CA LEU A 68 -12.30 -4.44 -10.03
C LEU A 68 -10.85 -4.85 -9.73
N ILE A 69 -10.58 -5.23 -8.48
CA ILE A 69 -9.22 -5.49 -8.00
C ILE A 69 -8.83 -6.97 -8.08
N GLN A 70 -9.81 -7.86 -8.28
CA GLN A 70 -9.61 -9.31 -8.21
C GLN A 70 -8.46 -9.78 -9.08
N LYS A 71 -8.42 -9.39 -10.34
CA LYS A 71 -7.38 -9.84 -11.27
C LYS A 71 -5.97 -9.45 -10.82
N LEU A 72 -5.80 -8.28 -10.21
CA LEU A 72 -4.50 -7.87 -9.67
C LEU A 72 -4.13 -8.68 -8.44
N VAL A 73 -5.07 -8.89 -7.53
CA VAL A 73 -4.84 -9.66 -6.29
C VAL A 73 -4.46 -11.09 -6.63
N ASP A 74 -5.17 -11.71 -7.58
CA ASP A 74 -4.88 -13.05 -8.08
C ASP A 74 -3.49 -13.12 -8.77
N ASP A 75 -3.15 -12.10 -9.58
CA ASP A 75 -1.89 -12.03 -10.32
C ASP A 75 -0.65 -11.95 -9.42
N VAL A 76 -0.81 -11.34 -8.25
CA VAL A 76 0.28 -11.24 -7.25
C VAL A 76 0.21 -12.30 -6.16
N ASP A 77 -0.76 -13.21 -6.20
CA ASP A 77 -1.05 -14.20 -5.14
C ASP A 77 -1.15 -13.52 -3.76
N GLY A 78 -1.95 -12.45 -3.70
CA GLY A 78 -1.98 -11.53 -2.58
C GLY A 78 -3.12 -11.79 -1.59
N VAL A 79 -2.86 -11.54 -0.30
CA VAL A 79 -3.87 -11.45 0.75
C VAL A 79 -4.31 -9.99 0.89
N ILE A 80 -5.60 -9.72 0.90
CA ILE A 80 -6.11 -8.38 1.22
C ILE A 80 -5.81 -8.07 2.68
N VAL A 81 -5.22 -6.91 2.94
CA VAL A 81 -4.96 -6.45 4.31
C VAL A 81 -5.57 -5.09 4.59
N GLU A 82 -6.05 -4.92 5.81
CA GLU A 82 -6.64 -3.68 6.31
C GLU A 82 -6.23 -3.46 7.77
N ASN A 83 -6.47 -2.27 8.28
CA ASN A 83 -6.35 -1.92 9.69
C ASN A 83 -7.64 -1.23 10.15
N ARG A 84 -7.92 -1.32 11.45
CA ARG A 84 -8.99 -0.58 12.08
C ARG A 84 -8.74 0.93 11.98
N THR A 85 -9.79 1.73 12.10
CA THR A 85 -9.65 3.18 12.14
C THR A 85 -9.44 3.66 13.57
N ALA A 86 -8.63 4.71 13.73
CA ALA A 86 -8.41 5.36 15.03
C ALA A 86 -9.51 6.40 15.37
N TYR A 87 -10.54 6.52 14.55
CA TYR A 87 -11.67 7.42 14.75
C TYR A 87 -12.97 6.62 14.81
N PRO A 88 -14.02 7.14 15.47
CA PRO A 88 -15.31 6.45 15.57
C PRO A 88 -15.95 6.18 14.21
N GLY A 89 -16.49 4.98 14.04
CA GLY A 89 -17.15 4.52 12.80
C GLY A 89 -17.20 3.00 12.72
N ASP A 90 -17.76 2.49 11.64
CA ASP A 90 -18.01 1.07 11.40
C ASP A 90 -16.73 0.21 11.32
N ARG A 91 -15.55 0.82 11.32
CA ARG A 91 -14.25 0.13 11.23
C ARG A 91 -13.35 0.35 12.44
N MET A 92 -13.89 0.91 13.53
CA MET A 92 -13.14 1.13 14.77
C MET A 92 -12.97 -0.17 15.56
N GLU A 93 -14.05 -0.94 15.69
CA GLU A 93 -14.04 -2.22 16.40
C GLU A 93 -13.84 -3.38 15.42
N THR A 94 -13.07 -4.38 15.82
CA THR A 94 -12.74 -5.55 14.97
C THR A 94 -14.00 -6.19 14.39
N LYS A 95 -14.99 -6.46 15.24
CA LYS A 95 -16.24 -7.10 14.81
C LYS A 95 -16.96 -6.27 13.74
N ASP A 96 -17.14 -4.99 13.97
CA ASP A 96 -17.87 -4.10 13.08
C ASP A 96 -17.12 -3.94 11.75
N HIS A 97 -15.80 -3.94 11.79
CA HIS A 97 -14.98 -3.91 10.58
C HIS A 97 -15.13 -5.21 9.75
N TRP A 98 -15.18 -6.37 10.40
CA TRP A 98 -15.51 -7.62 9.70
C TRP A 98 -16.90 -7.58 9.08
N ASP A 99 -17.90 -7.01 9.76
CA ASP A 99 -19.24 -6.82 9.20
C ASP A 99 -19.22 -5.94 7.92
N VAL A 100 -18.36 -4.92 7.86
CA VAL A 100 -18.14 -4.11 6.65
C VAL A 100 -17.45 -4.93 5.54
N ILE A 101 -16.43 -5.70 5.87
CA ILE A 101 -15.72 -6.58 4.92
C ILE A 101 -16.70 -7.56 4.27
N HIS A 102 -17.53 -8.24 5.08
CA HIS A 102 -18.58 -9.14 4.61
C HIS A 102 -19.60 -8.43 3.73
N LYS A 103 -20.13 -7.30 4.21
CA LYS A 103 -21.12 -6.50 3.49
C LYS A 103 -20.66 -6.04 2.11
N HIS A 104 -19.38 -5.69 1.99
CA HIS A 104 -18.77 -5.24 0.76
C HIS A 104 -18.27 -6.39 -0.14
N GLY A 105 -18.30 -7.63 0.36
CA GLY A 105 -18.01 -8.85 -0.39
C GLY A 105 -16.53 -9.13 -0.60
N PHE A 106 -15.64 -8.54 0.20
CA PHE A 106 -14.19 -8.78 0.04
C PHE A 106 -13.82 -10.21 0.38
N ASP A 107 -14.32 -10.75 1.48
CA ASP A 107 -14.03 -12.11 1.94
C ASP A 107 -14.72 -13.22 1.13
N SER A 108 -15.65 -12.82 0.24
CA SER A 108 -16.22 -13.74 -0.74
C SER A 108 -15.28 -14.08 -1.90
N LEU A 109 -14.29 -13.21 -2.16
CA LEU A 109 -13.35 -13.34 -3.29
C LEU A 109 -11.90 -13.51 -2.84
N PHE A 110 -11.55 -13.09 -1.62
CA PHE A 110 -10.17 -13.02 -1.16
C PHE A 110 -10.00 -13.60 0.24
N ALA A 111 -8.80 -14.07 0.54
CA ALA A 111 -8.34 -14.11 1.92
C ALA A 111 -8.16 -12.65 2.42
N VAL A 112 -8.69 -12.35 3.59
CA VAL A 112 -8.61 -11.02 4.22
C VAL A 112 -7.97 -11.14 5.59
N ASP A 113 -7.11 -10.20 5.93
CA ASP A 113 -6.41 -10.12 7.21
C ASP A 113 -6.51 -8.70 7.79
N LEU A 114 -7.10 -8.55 8.96
CA LEU A 114 -7.02 -7.33 9.76
C LEU A 114 -5.73 -7.36 10.56
N MET A 115 -4.73 -6.62 10.09
CA MET A 115 -3.36 -6.72 10.61
C MET A 115 -3.21 -6.33 12.08
N ASP A 116 -4.13 -5.57 12.62
CA ASP A 116 -4.17 -5.10 14.02
C ASP A 116 -5.30 -5.75 14.84
N GLU A 117 -5.78 -6.92 14.40
CA GLU A 117 -6.90 -7.61 15.08
C GLU A 117 -6.53 -8.06 16.50
N TYR A 118 -5.31 -8.59 16.69
CA TYR A 118 -4.89 -9.20 17.95
C TYR A 118 -3.76 -8.45 18.64
N ASP A 119 -2.82 -7.89 17.89
CA ASP A 119 -1.63 -7.26 18.43
C ASP A 119 -1.11 -6.13 17.53
N GLU A 120 -0.12 -5.43 18.07
CA GLU A 120 0.59 -4.36 17.39
C GLU A 120 2.09 -4.46 17.65
N ILE A 121 2.88 -4.01 16.68
CA ILE A 121 4.33 -3.91 16.80
C ILE A 121 4.80 -2.47 16.71
N ARG A 122 5.94 -2.18 17.34
CA ARG A 122 6.57 -0.86 17.34
C ARG A 122 7.77 -0.86 16.44
N ILE A 123 7.73 -0.04 15.41
CA ILE A 123 8.83 0.11 14.45
C ILE A 123 9.58 1.40 14.79
N PRO A 124 10.90 1.36 15.07
CA PRO A 124 11.68 2.57 15.35
C PRO A 124 11.74 3.47 14.11
N VAL A 125 11.53 4.77 14.29
CA VAL A 125 11.68 5.77 13.23
C VAL A 125 13.10 6.34 13.25
N LYS A 126 13.60 6.82 12.10
CA LYS A 126 14.94 7.40 12.01
C LYS A 126 15.02 8.81 12.60
N ASP A 127 14.00 9.62 12.36
CA ASP A 127 13.90 10.99 12.89
C ASP A 127 13.03 10.98 14.14
N HIS A 128 13.63 11.22 15.28
CA HIS A 128 12.97 11.24 16.59
C HIS A 128 12.43 12.63 16.98
N THR A 129 12.38 13.58 16.07
CA THR A 129 11.91 14.96 16.35
C THR A 129 10.48 14.96 16.90
N HIS A 130 9.61 14.12 16.37
CA HIS A 130 8.21 14.04 16.75
C HIS A 130 7.81 12.66 17.30
N LEU A 131 8.33 11.57 16.72
CA LEU A 131 8.01 10.21 17.09
C LEU A 131 9.27 9.39 17.33
N LYS A 132 9.24 8.51 18.32
CA LYS A 132 10.34 7.56 18.56
C LYS A 132 10.12 6.24 17.82
N TYR A 133 8.87 5.87 17.59
CA TYR A 133 8.44 4.66 16.91
C TYR A 133 7.06 4.86 16.30
N ASP A 134 6.78 4.11 15.25
CA ASP A 134 5.44 3.91 14.70
C ASP A 134 4.81 2.65 15.29
N ILE A 135 3.51 2.70 15.51
CA ILE A 135 2.70 1.54 15.91
C ILE A 135 1.96 1.05 14.67
N VAL A 136 2.17 -0.21 14.32
CA VAL A 136 1.51 -0.86 13.19
C VAL A 136 0.92 -2.20 13.62
N GLY A 137 -0.05 -2.72 12.88
CA GLY A 137 -0.64 -4.01 13.18
C GLY A 137 0.39 -5.13 13.19
N GLY A 138 0.31 -6.04 14.17
CA GLY A 138 1.30 -7.10 14.38
C GLY A 138 1.45 -8.04 13.20
N HIS A 139 0.37 -8.30 12.48
CA HIS A 139 0.39 -9.16 11.31
C HIS A 139 1.19 -8.60 10.12
N LEU A 140 1.57 -7.30 10.13
CA LEU A 140 2.46 -6.74 9.11
C LEU A 140 3.77 -7.54 8.99
N ALA A 141 4.27 -8.08 10.09
CA ALA A 141 5.48 -8.92 10.12
C ALA A 141 5.35 -10.25 9.36
N ASN A 142 4.13 -10.65 8.99
CA ASN A 142 3.88 -11.87 8.24
C ASN A 142 4.09 -11.74 6.73
N TYR A 143 4.33 -10.54 6.22
CA TYR A 143 4.39 -10.27 4.79
C TYR A 143 5.78 -9.78 4.36
N ASP A 144 6.22 -10.24 3.19
CA ASP A 144 7.51 -9.89 2.59
C ASP A 144 7.38 -8.73 1.59
N PHE A 145 6.17 -8.52 1.06
CA PHE A 145 5.90 -7.53 0.03
C PHE A 145 4.48 -6.95 0.18
N MET A 146 4.37 -5.63 0.06
CA MET A 146 3.09 -4.93 0.13
C MET A 146 2.80 -4.17 -1.17
N VAL A 147 1.65 -4.42 -1.76
CA VAL A 147 1.05 -3.61 -2.81
C VAL A 147 0.05 -2.65 -2.18
N CYS A 148 0.33 -1.36 -2.16
CA CYS A 148 -0.63 -0.35 -1.72
C CYS A 148 -1.58 -0.01 -2.86
N LEU A 149 -2.82 -0.47 -2.77
CA LEU A 149 -3.86 -0.26 -3.77
C LEU A 149 -4.90 0.71 -3.24
N ASN A 150 -4.73 1.98 -3.55
CA ASN A 150 -5.47 3.05 -2.91
C ASN A 150 -6.64 3.55 -3.73
N HIS A 151 -7.77 3.78 -3.06
CA HIS A 151 -8.80 4.68 -3.56
C HIS A 151 -8.40 6.12 -3.21
N PHE A 152 -7.87 6.86 -4.19
CA PHE A 152 -7.47 8.26 -4.00
C PHE A 152 -8.66 9.14 -3.59
N LYS A 153 -8.50 9.88 -2.50
CA LYS A 153 -9.53 10.83 -2.01
C LYS A 153 -8.88 12.00 -1.26
N GLY A 154 -9.62 13.11 -1.13
CA GLY A 154 -9.26 14.21 -0.23
C GLY A 154 -9.38 13.79 1.23
N HIS A 155 -8.60 14.42 2.10
CA HIS A 155 -8.66 14.23 3.54
C HIS A 155 -8.65 15.59 4.26
N PRO A 156 -9.58 15.83 5.22
CA PRO A 156 -9.70 17.15 5.88
C PRO A 156 -8.45 17.62 6.60
N MET A 157 -7.72 16.71 7.25
CA MET A 157 -6.52 17.04 8.01
C MET A 157 -5.24 16.86 7.20
N GLY A 158 -5.14 15.80 6.38
CA GLY A 158 -3.93 15.43 5.65
C GLY A 158 -3.90 15.91 4.19
N GLY A 159 -4.97 16.53 3.71
CA GLY A 159 -5.11 16.91 2.29
C GLY A 159 -5.34 15.71 1.37
N TYR A 160 -4.65 14.60 1.60
CA TYR A 160 -4.73 13.34 0.85
C TYR A 160 -5.03 12.18 1.79
N GLY A 161 -5.89 11.25 1.33
CA GLY A 161 -6.16 9.96 1.97
C GLY A 161 -6.05 8.83 0.95
N GLY A 162 -5.49 7.72 1.39
CA GLY A 162 -5.32 6.48 0.62
C GLY A 162 -5.45 5.25 1.52
N ALA A 163 -4.62 4.22 1.30
CA ALA A 163 -4.49 3.07 2.18
C ALA A 163 -3.38 3.27 3.20
#